data_b90fa7f6e1ed1546a9316923e69e7f03
#
_entry.id   b90fa7f6e1ed1546a9316923e69e7f03
#
_cell.length_a   1.000
_cell.length_b   1.000
_cell.length_c   1.000
_cell.angle_alpha   90.00
_cell.angle_beta   90.00
_cell.angle_gamma   90.00
#
_symmetry.space_group_name_H-M   'P 1'
#
loop_
_entity.id
_entity.type
_entity.pdbx_description
1 polymer ?
#
loop_
_entity_poly.entity_id
_entity_poly.type
_entity_poly.pdbx_seq_one_letter_code
_entity_poly.pdbx_strand_id
1 'polypeptide(L)'
;LALEAEKILASDDYMGEGIEEFQDRGGSPGGARPKIFVRYNDKEWLVKFRAKRDSQSIGVDEYRYSLLAKECGIEMPETRLFEGKYFGVERFDRTLGGKLHVVSVAGLIGADYRLPSIDYKHIFQVCAMLTHSVAELWKVYRLMIFNFLIDNKDDHAKNFAFIHRDGDWYFAPAYDLLPSDGINGFRTTSINDSIEPTKEDLLAVVVKAGLNEKEAD
;
A
#
# COMPACT_ATOMS: atom_id res chain seq x y z
N LEU A 1 -20.54 -9.87 11.32
CA LEU A 1 -19.38 -9.98 10.40
C LEU A 1 -18.06 -10.06 11.17
N ALA A 2 -17.71 -9.11 12.06
CA ALA A 2 -16.44 -9.16 12.81
C ALA A 2 -16.34 -10.39 13.73
N LEU A 3 -17.41 -10.71 14.47
CA LEU A 3 -17.51 -11.91 15.30
C LEU A 3 -17.47 -13.22 14.50
N GLU A 4 -17.98 -13.22 13.27
CA GLU A 4 -17.92 -14.36 12.36
C GLU A 4 -16.50 -14.52 11.80
N ALA A 5 -15.84 -13.42 11.43
CA ALA A 5 -14.43 -13.43 11.02
C ALA A 5 -13.51 -13.95 12.14
N GLU A 6 -13.74 -13.55 13.40
CA GLU A 6 -12.99 -14.09 14.54
C GLU A 6 -13.23 -15.57 14.79
N LYS A 7 -14.46 -16.05 14.64
CA LYS A 7 -14.78 -17.48 14.78
C LYS A 7 -14.08 -18.32 13.71
N ILE A 8 -14.05 -17.84 12.47
CA ILE A 8 -13.35 -18.47 11.35
C ILE A 8 -11.84 -18.49 11.60
N LEU A 9 -11.28 -17.38 12.10
CA LEU A 9 -9.84 -17.28 12.42
C LEU A 9 -9.41 -18.09 13.65
N ALA A 10 -10.34 -18.38 14.58
CA ALA A 10 -10.09 -19.14 15.79
C ALA A 10 -10.26 -20.66 15.60
N SER A 11 -10.88 -21.12 14.52
CA SER A 11 -11.04 -22.54 14.24
C SER A 11 -9.73 -23.14 13.71
N ASP A 12 -9.29 -24.26 14.30
CA ASP A 12 -8.10 -25.00 13.86
C ASP A 12 -8.30 -25.68 12.48
N ASP A 13 -9.53 -25.78 12.01
CA ASP A 13 -9.95 -26.32 10.70
C ASP A 13 -10.00 -25.27 9.59
N TYR A 14 -9.22 -24.21 9.69
CA TYR A 14 -9.19 -23.12 8.72
C TYR A 14 -8.54 -23.57 7.38
N MET A 15 -9.20 -24.46 6.69
CA MET A 15 -8.83 -24.97 5.36
C MET A 15 -9.85 -24.52 4.28
N GLY A 16 -10.31 -23.28 4.32
CA GLY A 16 -10.91 -22.66 3.14
C GLY A 16 -12.42 -22.47 3.11
N GLU A 17 -13.24 -23.24 3.82
CA GLU A 17 -14.71 -23.20 3.66
C GLU A 17 -15.38 -21.90 4.12
N GLY A 18 -14.80 -21.18 5.08
CA GLY A 18 -15.34 -19.88 5.52
C GLY A 18 -14.87 -18.67 4.70
N ILE A 19 -13.79 -18.80 3.94
CA ILE A 19 -13.25 -17.74 3.09
C ILE A 19 -14.14 -17.49 1.89
N GLU A 20 -14.73 -18.54 1.30
CA GLU A 20 -15.57 -18.40 0.12
C GLU A 20 -16.80 -17.52 0.40
N GLU A 21 -17.43 -17.66 1.57
CA GLU A 21 -18.55 -16.82 1.96
C GLU A 21 -18.17 -15.33 2.19
N PHE A 22 -16.94 -15.07 2.67
CA PHE A 22 -16.39 -13.72 2.76
C PHE A 22 -15.95 -13.17 1.41
N GLN A 23 -15.42 -14.03 0.53
CA GLN A 23 -15.03 -13.67 -0.84
C GLN A 23 -16.25 -13.34 -1.70
N ASP A 24 -17.33 -14.09 -1.58
CA ASP A 24 -18.59 -13.84 -2.31
C ASP A 24 -19.27 -12.53 -1.88
N ARG A 25 -19.18 -12.15 -0.60
CA ARG A 25 -19.74 -10.90 -0.07
C ARG A 25 -18.86 -9.67 -0.28
N GLY A 26 -17.54 -9.85 -0.47
CA GLY A 26 -16.56 -8.75 -0.52
C GLY A 26 -15.84 -8.56 -1.85
N GLY A 27 -16.02 -9.45 -2.82
CA GLY A 27 -15.05 -9.63 -3.90
C GLY A 27 -13.73 -10.17 -3.33
N SER A 28 -12.79 -10.59 -4.17
CA SER A 28 -11.47 -11.07 -3.71
C SER A 28 -10.46 -9.92 -3.70
N PRO A 29 -10.36 -9.10 -2.64
CA PRO A 29 -9.29 -8.13 -2.54
C PRO A 29 -7.99 -8.90 -2.31
N GLY A 30 -7.11 -8.95 -3.31
CA GLY A 30 -5.83 -9.65 -3.23
C GLY A 30 -5.00 -9.29 -1.98
N GLY A 31 -4.04 -10.14 -1.62
CA GLY A 31 -3.14 -9.96 -0.47
C GLY A 31 -3.31 -11.03 0.61
N ALA A 32 -2.28 -11.18 1.46
CA ALA A 32 -2.13 -12.32 2.38
C ALA A 32 -3.08 -12.29 3.59
N ARG A 33 -3.58 -11.13 4.02
CA ARG A 33 -4.46 -11.00 5.19
C ARG A 33 -5.92 -11.04 4.80
N PRO A 34 -6.78 -11.71 5.58
CA PRO A 34 -8.24 -11.67 5.41
C PRO A 34 -8.74 -10.24 5.46
N LYS A 35 -9.62 -9.88 4.55
CA LYS A 35 -10.18 -8.53 4.45
C LYS A 35 -11.56 -8.54 3.83
N ILE A 36 -12.38 -7.56 4.19
CA ILE A 36 -13.73 -7.38 3.67
C ILE A 36 -13.97 -5.95 3.24
N PHE A 37 -14.93 -5.77 2.33
CA PHE A 37 -15.48 -4.47 2.04
C PHE A 37 -16.73 -4.23 2.91
N VAL A 38 -16.80 -3.08 3.54
CA VAL A 38 -17.95 -2.66 4.34
C VAL A 38 -18.38 -1.25 3.95
N ARG A 39 -19.68 -0.98 4.05
CA ARG A 39 -20.20 0.39 3.94
C ARG A 39 -20.41 0.95 5.35
N TYR A 40 -19.79 2.10 5.62
CA TYR A 40 -19.88 2.78 6.89
C TYR A 40 -19.90 4.30 6.67
N ASN A 41 -20.89 4.98 7.24
CA ASN A 41 -21.11 6.43 7.04
C ASN A 41 -21.09 6.84 5.57
N ASP A 42 -21.87 6.12 4.75
CA ASP A 42 -22.00 6.30 3.29
C ASP A 42 -20.73 6.20 2.46
N LYS A 43 -19.63 5.74 3.07
CA LYS A 43 -18.36 5.47 2.43
C LYS A 43 -18.08 3.97 2.36
N GLU A 44 -17.33 3.55 1.35
CA GLU A 44 -16.84 2.18 1.24
C GLU A 44 -15.47 2.04 1.90
N TRP A 45 -15.34 1.04 2.76
CA TRP A 45 -14.13 0.75 3.52
C TRP A 45 -13.60 -0.63 3.22
N LEU A 46 -12.29 -0.78 3.21
CA LEU A 46 -11.61 -2.06 3.29
C LEU A 46 -11.19 -2.26 4.74
N VAL A 47 -11.68 -3.32 5.38
CA VAL A 47 -11.34 -3.68 6.77
C VAL A 47 -10.49 -4.94 6.74
N LYS A 48 -9.32 -4.86 7.38
CA LYS A 48 -8.35 -5.97 7.45
C LYS A 48 -8.46 -6.68 8.80
N PHE A 49 -8.36 -7.99 8.75
CA PHE A 49 -8.32 -8.87 9.91
C PHE A 49 -6.94 -9.48 10.06
N ARG A 50 -6.62 -9.85 11.29
CA ARG A 50 -5.38 -10.52 11.62
C ARG A 50 -5.30 -11.90 10.96
N ALA A 51 -4.18 -12.22 10.34
CA ALA A 51 -3.86 -13.60 9.95
C ALA A 51 -3.34 -14.40 11.15
N LYS A 52 -3.32 -15.73 11.05
CA LYS A 52 -2.92 -16.64 12.17
C LYS A 52 -1.51 -16.31 12.74
N ARG A 53 -0.60 -15.83 11.91
CA ARG A 53 0.79 -15.52 12.30
C ARG A 53 1.02 -14.07 12.73
N ASP A 54 0.04 -13.20 12.53
CA ASP A 54 0.16 -11.78 12.88
C ASP A 54 0.08 -11.56 14.39
N SER A 55 0.73 -10.51 14.88
CA SER A 55 0.56 -10.04 16.25
C SER A 55 -0.89 -9.65 16.52
N GLN A 56 -1.30 -9.65 17.78
CA GLN A 56 -2.64 -9.21 18.17
C GLN A 56 -2.84 -7.70 17.94
N SER A 57 -1.76 -6.93 17.91
CA SER A 57 -1.76 -5.48 17.70
C SER A 57 -1.72 -5.05 16.24
N ILE A 58 -1.60 -5.99 15.28
CA ILE A 58 -1.31 -5.67 13.88
C ILE A 58 -2.24 -4.59 13.27
N GLY A 59 -3.53 -4.64 13.56
CA GLY A 59 -4.48 -3.63 13.08
C GLY A 59 -4.28 -2.26 13.74
N VAL A 60 -3.91 -2.25 15.03
CA VAL A 60 -3.58 -1.01 15.76
C VAL A 60 -2.27 -0.43 15.23
N ASP A 61 -1.30 -1.28 14.95
CA ASP A 61 0.00 -0.85 14.44
C ASP A 61 -0.16 -0.28 13.03
N GLU A 62 -0.92 -0.93 12.13
CA GLU A 62 -1.22 -0.41 10.79
C GLU A 62 -1.93 0.95 10.87
N TYR A 63 -2.85 1.12 11.82
CA TYR A 63 -3.50 2.41 12.05
C TYR A 63 -2.51 3.48 12.50
N ARG A 64 -1.61 3.18 13.44
CA ARG A 64 -0.57 4.12 13.91
C ARG A 64 0.36 4.55 12.79
N TYR A 65 0.83 3.59 11.98
CA TYR A 65 1.68 3.91 10.82
C TYR A 65 0.93 4.73 9.76
N SER A 66 -0.37 4.53 9.57
CA SER A 66 -1.17 5.35 8.68
C SER A 66 -1.29 6.81 9.16
N LEU A 67 -1.38 7.04 10.47
CA LEU A 67 -1.36 8.38 11.05
C LEU A 67 0.03 9.03 10.92
N LEU A 68 1.09 8.28 11.22
CA LEU A 68 2.47 8.75 11.07
C LEU A 68 2.75 9.14 9.61
N ALA A 69 2.29 8.35 8.64
CA ALA A 69 2.44 8.67 7.23
C ALA A 69 1.76 10.01 6.88
N LYS A 70 0.54 10.26 7.39
CA LYS A 70 -0.15 11.56 7.22
C LYS A 70 0.64 12.71 7.82
N GLU A 71 1.20 12.53 9.02
CA GLU A 71 2.05 13.53 9.68
C GLU A 71 3.33 13.82 8.88
N CYS A 72 3.88 12.82 8.20
CA CYS A 72 5.01 12.95 7.27
C CYS A 72 4.62 13.54 5.89
N GLY A 73 3.37 13.98 5.71
CA GLY A 73 2.90 14.58 4.45
C GLY A 73 2.67 13.57 3.32
N ILE A 74 2.50 12.30 3.65
CA ILE A 74 2.12 11.27 2.68
C ILE A 74 0.61 11.30 2.50
N GLU A 75 0.17 11.35 1.25
CA GLU A 75 -1.26 11.28 0.94
C GLU A 75 -1.79 9.88 1.26
N MET A 76 -2.64 9.81 2.28
CA MET A 76 -3.31 8.59 2.75
C MET A 76 -4.82 8.76 2.68
N PRO A 77 -5.58 7.71 2.36
CA PRO A 77 -7.02 7.70 2.55
C PRO A 77 -7.39 7.89 4.02
N GLU A 78 -8.66 8.12 4.30
CA GLU A 78 -9.15 8.10 5.67
C GLU A 78 -8.95 6.71 6.28
N THR A 79 -8.45 6.68 7.53
CA THR A 79 -8.19 5.42 8.25
C THR A 79 -8.83 5.46 9.63
N ARG A 80 -9.23 4.30 10.15
CA ARG A 80 -9.78 4.16 11.49
C ARG A 80 -9.61 2.76 12.04
N LEU A 81 -9.78 2.62 13.37
CA LEU A 81 -9.93 1.33 14.01
C LEU A 81 -11.41 0.98 14.16
N PHE A 82 -11.84 -0.12 13.55
CA PHE A 82 -13.13 -0.74 13.83
C PHE A 82 -13.01 -1.61 15.09
N GLU A 83 -13.99 -1.49 15.99
CA GLU A 83 -13.99 -2.20 17.29
C GLU A 83 -12.69 -2.06 18.10
N GLY A 84 -11.93 -0.98 17.88
CA GLY A 84 -10.68 -0.69 18.56
C GLY A 84 -9.49 -1.58 18.17
N LYS A 85 -9.63 -2.49 17.21
CA LYS A 85 -8.61 -3.48 16.84
C LYS A 85 -8.43 -3.76 15.35
N TYR A 86 -9.47 -3.57 14.53
CA TYR A 86 -9.39 -3.86 13.10
C TYR A 86 -9.05 -2.60 12.31
N PHE A 87 -7.98 -2.66 11.54
CA PHE A 87 -7.62 -1.56 10.65
C PHE A 87 -8.62 -1.45 9.51
N GLY A 88 -9.15 -0.27 9.30
CA GLY A 88 -9.99 0.06 8.17
C GLY A 88 -9.45 1.26 7.42
N VAL A 89 -9.50 1.18 6.11
CA VAL A 89 -9.12 2.26 5.20
C VAL A 89 -10.26 2.55 4.23
N GLU A 90 -10.58 3.84 4.04
CA GLU A 90 -11.57 4.28 3.06
C GLU A 90 -11.08 3.97 1.65
N ARG A 91 -11.95 3.49 0.80
CA ARG A 91 -11.63 3.20 -0.60
C ARG A 91 -11.54 4.50 -1.41
N PHE A 92 -10.33 4.90 -1.75
CA PHE A 92 -10.07 6.08 -2.58
C PHE A 92 -10.51 5.92 -4.05
N ASP A 93 -10.75 4.68 -4.48
CA ASP A 93 -11.21 4.34 -5.82
C ASP A 93 -12.74 4.36 -5.95
N ARG A 94 -13.44 4.88 -4.94
CA ARG A 94 -14.90 5.03 -4.90
C ARG A 94 -15.28 6.48 -4.67
N THR A 95 -16.25 6.95 -5.44
CA THR A 95 -16.86 8.27 -5.32
C THR A 95 -18.38 8.15 -5.31
N LEU A 96 -19.07 9.23 -5.03
CA LEU A 96 -20.53 9.30 -5.18
C LEU A 96 -20.97 9.04 -6.63
N GLY A 97 -20.12 9.36 -7.61
CA GLY A 97 -20.37 9.17 -9.05
C GLY A 97 -20.01 7.78 -9.57
N GLY A 98 -19.40 6.89 -8.74
CA GLY A 98 -19.03 5.55 -9.16
C GLY A 98 -17.60 5.14 -8.82
N LYS A 99 -16.97 4.39 -9.72
CA LYS A 99 -15.62 3.85 -9.56
C LYS A 99 -14.61 4.67 -10.36
N LEU A 100 -13.48 4.98 -9.76
CA LEU A 100 -12.34 5.54 -10.47
C LEU A 100 -11.45 4.42 -11.02
N HIS A 101 -10.80 4.67 -12.14
CA HIS A 101 -9.85 3.74 -12.70
C HIS A 101 -8.53 3.81 -11.92
N VAL A 102 -8.12 2.65 -11.37
CA VAL A 102 -6.86 2.49 -10.63
C VAL A 102 -6.07 1.36 -11.25
N VAL A 103 -4.78 1.58 -11.43
CA VAL A 103 -3.85 0.56 -11.94
C VAL A 103 -2.57 0.57 -11.13
N SER A 104 -2.10 -0.60 -10.70
CA SER A 104 -0.83 -0.73 -9.99
C SER A 104 0.37 -0.68 -10.95
N VAL A 105 1.54 -0.32 -10.41
CA VAL A 105 2.81 -0.42 -11.16
C VAL A 105 2.99 -1.84 -11.71
N ALA A 106 2.70 -2.87 -10.90
CA ALA A 106 2.74 -4.25 -11.38
C ALA A 106 1.88 -4.49 -12.63
N GLY A 107 0.67 -3.93 -12.66
CA GLY A 107 -0.22 -4.05 -13.82
C GLY A 107 0.27 -3.26 -15.05
N LEU A 108 0.88 -2.10 -14.83
CA LEU A 108 1.37 -1.24 -15.92
C LEU A 108 2.58 -1.81 -16.64
N ILE A 109 3.54 -2.35 -15.89
CA ILE A 109 4.81 -2.83 -16.45
C ILE A 109 4.89 -4.35 -16.59
N GLY A 110 3.81 -5.07 -16.25
CA GLY A 110 3.77 -6.53 -16.29
C GLY A 110 4.73 -7.21 -15.31
N ALA A 111 5.06 -6.55 -14.18
CA ALA A 111 5.98 -7.10 -13.19
C ALA A 111 5.33 -8.21 -12.37
N ASP A 112 6.04 -9.33 -12.17
CA ASP A 112 5.63 -10.32 -11.17
C ASP A 112 5.97 -9.79 -9.76
N TYR A 113 4.95 -9.34 -9.04
CA TYR A 113 5.10 -8.78 -7.70
C TYR A 113 5.61 -9.79 -6.65
N ARG A 114 5.63 -11.08 -6.96
CA ARG A 114 6.18 -12.14 -6.09
C ARG A 114 7.70 -12.20 -6.13
N LEU A 115 8.30 -11.55 -7.11
CA LEU A 115 9.74 -11.50 -7.29
C LEU A 115 10.22 -10.07 -7.04
N PRO A 116 11.34 -9.86 -6.35
CA PRO A 116 11.99 -8.56 -6.23
C PRO A 116 12.58 -8.17 -7.60
N SER A 117 11.72 -7.58 -8.45
CA SER A 117 12.04 -7.34 -9.87
C SER A 117 12.00 -5.87 -10.26
N ILE A 118 11.65 -4.98 -9.32
CA ILE A 118 11.58 -3.54 -9.60
C ILE A 118 12.51 -2.75 -8.68
N ASP A 119 12.86 -1.58 -9.17
CA ASP A 119 13.58 -0.54 -8.44
C ASP A 119 12.72 0.73 -8.40
N TYR A 120 12.89 1.58 -7.40
CA TYR A 120 12.18 2.85 -7.32
C TYR A 120 12.37 3.73 -8.55
N LYS A 121 13.52 3.62 -9.25
CA LYS A 121 13.71 4.30 -10.55
C LYS A 121 12.60 3.97 -11.57
N HIS A 122 12.10 2.72 -11.59
CA HIS A 122 11.01 2.33 -12.49
C HIS A 122 9.69 2.99 -12.08
N ILE A 123 9.43 3.13 -10.76
CA ILE A 123 8.24 3.81 -10.24
C ILE A 123 8.28 5.29 -10.62
N PHE A 124 9.43 5.95 -10.47
CA PHE A 124 9.64 7.33 -10.90
C PHE A 124 9.44 7.51 -12.40
N GLN A 125 9.97 6.60 -13.23
CA GLN A 125 9.80 6.63 -14.68
C GLN A 125 8.32 6.51 -15.08
N VAL A 126 7.60 5.52 -14.51
CA VAL A 126 6.17 5.35 -14.76
C VAL A 126 5.38 6.57 -14.29
N CYS A 127 5.71 7.13 -13.13
CA CYS A 127 5.09 8.34 -12.61
C CYS A 127 5.29 9.53 -13.56
N ALA A 128 6.53 9.78 -14.00
CA ALA A 128 6.83 10.86 -14.94
C ALA A 128 6.07 10.71 -16.27
N MET A 129 6.03 9.48 -16.82
CA MET A 129 5.37 9.17 -18.09
C MET A 129 3.84 9.32 -18.03
N LEU A 130 3.23 8.96 -16.91
CA LEU A 130 1.76 8.98 -16.77
C LEU A 130 1.26 10.35 -16.34
N THR A 131 1.92 10.97 -15.36
CA THR A 131 1.37 12.17 -14.71
C THR A 131 1.90 13.46 -15.30
N HIS A 132 3.07 13.44 -15.93
CA HIS A 132 3.78 14.63 -16.41
C HIS A 132 3.93 15.72 -15.32
N SER A 133 4.00 15.32 -14.05
CA SER A 133 3.93 16.22 -12.90
C SER A 133 5.08 15.99 -11.92
N VAL A 134 5.87 17.04 -11.68
CA VAL A 134 6.94 17.05 -10.67
C VAL A 134 6.36 16.88 -9.26
N ALA A 135 5.17 17.41 -9.00
CA ALA A 135 4.49 17.25 -7.71
C ALA A 135 4.20 15.77 -7.40
N GLU A 136 3.82 14.99 -8.41
CA GLU A 136 3.58 13.56 -8.26
C GLU A 136 4.88 12.77 -8.03
N LEU A 137 6.00 13.19 -8.64
CA LEU A 137 7.31 12.61 -8.37
C LEU A 137 7.74 12.84 -6.91
N TRP A 138 7.44 14.01 -6.33
CA TRP A 138 7.69 14.27 -4.91
C TRP A 138 6.85 13.39 -3.98
N LYS A 139 5.64 12.98 -4.38
CA LYS A 139 4.85 12.00 -3.61
C LYS A 139 5.53 10.61 -3.61
N VAL A 140 6.04 10.17 -4.75
CA VAL A 140 6.81 8.92 -4.87
C VAL A 140 8.05 8.99 -3.97
N TYR A 141 8.78 10.10 -3.98
CA TYR A 141 9.97 10.29 -3.17
C TYR A 141 9.66 10.20 -1.67
N ARG A 142 8.66 10.94 -1.18
CA ARG A 142 8.26 10.88 0.23
C ARG A 142 7.87 9.48 0.66
N LEU A 143 7.14 8.75 -0.18
CA LEU A 143 6.76 7.39 0.10
C LEU A 143 7.96 6.44 0.13
N MET A 144 8.93 6.61 -0.78
CA MET A 144 10.19 5.87 -0.79
C MET A 144 10.95 6.05 0.52
N ILE A 145 11.15 7.30 0.95
CA ILE A 145 11.83 7.63 2.21
C ILE A 145 11.08 7.06 3.40
N PHE A 146 9.75 7.18 3.44
CA PHE A 146 8.94 6.64 4.51
C PHE A 146 9.08 5.12 4.62
N ASN A 147 8.93 4.38 3.51
CA ASN A 147 9.11 2.92 3.47
C ASN A 147 10.52 2.50 3.90
N PHE A 148 11.53 3.31 3.54
CA PHE A 148 12.90 3.08 3.98
C PHE A 148 13.04 3.26 5.51
N LEU A 149 12.55 4.36 6.06
CA LEU A 149 12.69 4.72 7.47
C LEU A 149 11.91 3.80 8.42
N ILE A 150 10.73 3.32 8.01
CA ILE A 150 9.94 2.39 8.81
C ILE A 150 10.35 0.92 8.59
N ASP A 151 11.39 0.68 7.78
CA ASP A 151 11.83 -0.67 7.38
C ASP A 151 10.72 -1.53 6.76
N ASN A 152 9.87 -0.92 5.92
CA ASN A 152 8.92 -1.65 5.10
C ASN A 152 9.66 -2.29 3.93
N LYS A 153 9.98 -3.58 4.05
CA LYS A 153 10.66 -4.34 2.99
C LYS A 153 9.69 -5.07 2.05
N ASP A 154 8.37 -5.03 2.32
CA ASP A 154 7.32 -5.62 1.47
C ASP A 154 6.66 -4.58 0.55
N ASP A 155 7.40 -3.56 0.17
CA ASP A 155 6.98 -2.47 -0.72
C ASP A 155 7.01 -2.91 -2.20
N HIS A 156 6.28 -3.97 -2.53
CA HIS A 156 6.28 -4.57 -3.87
C HIS A 156 5.46 -3.76 -4.90
N ALA A 157 5.62 -4.08 -6.18
CA ALA A 157 5.03 -3.35 -7.32
C ALA A 157 3.50 -3.17 -7.28
N LYS A 158 2.77 -3.95 -6.50
CA LYS A 158 1.32 -3.77 -6.29
C LYS A 158 0.98 -2.71 -5.26
N ASN A 159 1.92 -2.31 -4.40
CA ASN A 159 1.71 -1.30 -3.37
C ASN A 159 1.86 0.12 -3.90
N PHE A 160 2.22 0.26 -5.18
CA PHE A 160 2.26 1.53 -5.89
C PHE A 160 1.21 1.53 -6.99
N ALA A 161 0.37 2.55 -7.03
CA ALA A 161 -0.71 2.62 -8.00
C ALA A 161 -0.88 4.05 -8.55
N PHE A 162 -1.58 4.12 -9.67
CA PHE A 162 -2.00 5.38 -10.28
C PHE A 162 -3.51 5.39 -10.40
N ILE A 163 -4.10 6.55 -10.22
CA ILE A 163 -5.54 6.78 -10.31
C ILE A 163 -5.83 7.78 -11.42
N HIS A 164 -6.81 7.46 -12.26
CA HIS A 164 -7.30 8.36 -13.30
C HIS A 164 -8.51 9.13 -12.79
N ARG A 165 -8.43 10.45 -12.83
CA ARG A 165 -9.45 11.37 -12.36
C ARG A 165 -9.44 12.63 -13.20
N ASP A 166 -10.61 13.10 -13.59
CA ASP A 166 -10.81 14.38 -14.34
C ASP A 166 -9.98 14.50 -15.63
N GLY A 167 -9.70 13.37 -16.28
CA GLY A 167 -8.91 13.32 -17.53
C GLY A 167 -7.41 13.11 -17.33
N ASP A 168 -6.91 13.19 -16.11
CA ASP A 168 -5.49 13.10 -15.79
C ASP A 168 -5.17 11.90 -14.87
N TRP A 169 -3.90 11.51 -14.89
CA TRP A 169 -3.35 10.50 -14.00
C TRP A 169 -2.64 11.14 -12.81
N TYR A 170 -2.82 10.55 -11.63
CA TYR A 170 -2.19 10.94 -10.38
C TYR A 170 -1.58 9.72 -9.71
N PHE A 171 -0.52 9.90 -8.95
CA PHE A 171 -0.05 8.86 -8.05
C PHE A 171 -1.10 8.63 -6.95
N ALA A 172 -1.55 7.40 -6.79
CA ALA A 172 -2.63 7.08 -5.85
C ALA A 172 -2.20 7.30 -4.40
N PRO A 173 -3.16 7.59 -3.50
CA PRO A 173 -2.88 7.60 -2.07
C PRO A 173 -2.21 6.31 -1.61
N ALA A 174 -1.29 6.42 -0.66
CA ALA A 174 -0.52 5.29 -0.16
C ALA A 174 -1.38 4.30 0.65
N TYR A 175 -0.98 3.06 0.69
CA TYR A 175 -1.60 1.97 1.45
C TYR A 175 -0.57 0.89 1.78
N ASP A 176 -0.89 0.01 2.72
CA ASP A 176 -0.04 -1.12 3.14
C ASP A 176 1.32 -0.66 3.72
N LEU A 177 1.28 0.35 4.61
CA LEU A 177 2.45 0.95 5.23
C LEU A 177 2.70 0.33 6.62
N LEU A 178 3.48 -0.73 6.65
CA LEU A 178 3.91 -1.40 7.88
C LEU A 178 5.38 -1.81 7.79
N PRO A 179 6.12 -1.82 8.90
CA PRO A 179 7.38 -2.54 8.96
C PRO A 179 7.19 -3.99 8.51
N SER A 180 8.11 -4.50 7.74
CA SER A 180 8.06 -5.86 7.22
C SER A 180 9.46 -6.40 6.97
N ASP A 181 9.70 -7.65 7.31
CA ASP A 181 10.98 -8.32 7.04
C ASP A 181 11.20 -8.64 5.55
N GLY A 182 10.19 -8.39 4.69
CA GLY A 182 10.29 -8.66 3.27
C GLY A 182 10.43 -10.15 2.94
N ILE A 183 11.04 -10.44 1.78
CA ILE A 183 11.32 -11.81 1.36
C ILE A 183 12.72 -12.20 1.81
N ASN A 184 12.83 -13.14 2.74
CA ASN A 184 14.10 -13.60 3.30
C ASN A 184 14.99 -12.47 3.91
N GLY A 185 14.37 -11.44 4.46
CA GLY A 185 15.06 -10.28 5.02
C GLY A 185 15.40 -9.18 4.01
N PHE A 186 15.10 -9.37 2.73
CA PHE A 186 15.44 -8.43 1.66
C PHE A 186 14.25 -7.58 1.24
N ARG A 187 14.53 -6.36 0.77
CA ARG A 187 13.55 -5.48 0.15
C ARG A 187 13.01 -6.05 -1.14
N THR A 188 11.72 -5.89 -1.35
CA THR A 188 11.04 -6.30 -2.58
C THR A 188 11.28 -5.31 -3.72
N THR A 189 11.40 -4.01 -3.37
CA THR A 189 11.77 -2.95 -4.31
C THR A 189 13.14 -2.39 -3.93
N SER A 190 14.13 -2.47 -4.83
CA SER A 190 15.45 -1.89 -4.63
C SER A 190 15.42 -0.37 -4.74
N ILE A 191 16.43 0.29 -4.20
CA ILE A 191 16.66 1.72 -4.33
C ILE A 191 18.05 1.92 -4.93
N ASN A 192 18.13 2.50 -6.12
CA ASN A 192 19.35 2.69 -6.87
C ASN A 192 20.13 1.36 -7.11
N ASP A 193 19.38 0.30 -7.45
CA ASP A 193 19.87 -1.07 -7.64
C ASP A 193 20.42 -1.73 -6.35
N SER A 194 20.24 -1.08 -5.18
CA SER A 194 20.64 -1.62 -3.87
C SER A 194 19.43 -2.17 -3.10
N ILE A 195 19.61 -3.35 -2.49
CA ILE A 195 18.65 -3.95 -1.54
C ILE A 195 18.90 -3.53 -0.09
N GLU A 196 20.08 -2.95 0.18
CA GLU A 196 20.49 -2.32 1.44
C GLU A 196 20.95 -0.88 1.13
N PRO A 197 20.02 0.02 0.77
CA PRO A 197 20.34 1.35 0.30
C PRO A 197 20.92 2.23 1.42
N THR A 198 21.83 3.12 1.02
CA THR A 198 22.38 4.18 1.84
C THR A 198 21.65 5.51 1.57
N LYS A 199 21.97 6.57 2.33
CA LYS A 199 21.47 7.93 2.04
C LYS A 199 21.86 8.39 0.64
N GLU A 200 23.06 8.06 0.21
CA GLU A 200 23.58 8.39 -1.12
C GLU A 200 22.75 7.73 -2.23
N ASP A 201 22.30 6.48 -2.02
CA ASP A 201 21.42 5.79 -2.96
C ASP A 201 20.05 6.47 -3.07
N LEU A 202 19.49 6.91 -1.94
CA LEU A 202 18.23 7.66 -1.91
C LEU A 202 18.35 8.97 -2.70
N LEU A 203 19.42 9.73 -2.51
CA LEU A 203 19.67 10.97 -3.23
C LEU A 203 19.96 10.72 -4.73
N ALA A 204 20.69 9.65 -5.06
CA ALA A 204 20.97 9.30 -6.46
C ALA A 204 19.70 9.05 -7.27
N VAL A 205 18.67 8.42 -6.67
CA VAL A 205 17.37 8.21 -7.33
C VAL A 205 16.66 9.54 -7.58
N VAL A 206 16.74 10.50 -6.65
CA VAL A 206 16.20 11.86 -6.80
C VAL A 206 16.78 12.56 -8.03
N VAL A 207 18.10 12.56 -8.13
CA VAL A 207 18.81 13.18 -9.26
C VAL A 207 18.43 12.51 -10.58
N LYS A 208 18.37 11.17 -10.62
CA LYS A 208 17.94 10.40 -11.80
C LYS A 208 16.48 10.68 -12.18
N ALA A 209 15.62 11.00 -11.21
CA ALA A 209 14.22 11.39 -11.44
C ALA A 209 14.07 12.85 -11.89
N GLY A 210 15.15 13.62 -11.96
CA GLY A 210 15.11 15.04 -12.34
C GLY A 210 14.58 15.96 -11.24
N LEU A 211 14.57 15.51 -10.00
CA LEU A 211 14.18 16.31 -8.83
C LEU A 211 15.37 17.12 -8.28
N ASN A 212 15.09 18.16 -7.53
CA ASN A 212 16.11 19.00 -6.92
C ASN A 212 16.70 18.31 -5.68
N GLU A 213 17.97 17.94 -5.74
CA GLU A 213 18.69 17.28 -4.66
C GLU A 213 18.70 18.09 -3.34
N LYS A 214 18.81 19.43 -3.42
CA LYS A 214 18.82 20.29 -2.23
C LYS A 214 17.48 20.35 -1.50
N GLU A 215 16.38 20.02 -2.19
CA GLU A 215 15.05 19.93 -1.59
C GLU A 215 14.81 18.55 -1.00
N ALA A 216 15.60 17.56 -1.40
CA ALA A 216 15.51 16.18 -0.98
C ALA A 216 16.33 15.85 0.27
N ASP A 217 17.42 16.60 0.54
CA ASP A 217 18.32 16.42 1.68
C ASP A 217 17.73 17.01 2.97
#